data_d70cb65596d65702764930a8957e6e67
#
_entry.id   d70cb65596d65702764930a8957e6e67
#
_cell.length_a   1.000
_cell.length_b   1.000
_cell.length_c   1.000
_cell.angle_alpha   90.00
_cell.angle_beta   90.00
_cell.angle_gamma   90.00
#
_symmetry.space_group_name_H-M   'P 1'
#
loop_
_entity.id
_entity.type
_entity.pdbx_description
1 polymer ?
#
loop_
_entity_poly.entity_id
_entity_poly.type
_entity_poly.pdbx_seq_one_letter_code
_entity_poly.pdbx_strand_id
1 'polypeptide(L)'
;PKLQLAFLREANDSKSVTDIFDHLYELLGFDNFTKLFPLCLADNGTEFSDPFGIEVDSDGVIRSRVFYCDPSSPGQKGACENNHEFIRRIIPKFTDLGQYAQAEINLMMDHINSYGRPELGDKSPYEMFEFYYGKEILDLLGIHKIPANEIILKPELLKHK
;
A
#
# COMPACT_ATOMS: atom_id res chain seq x y z
N PRO A 1 9.89 3.05 -6.05
CA PRO A 1 9.01 2.99 -7.23
C PRO A 1 7.61 3.57 -7.00
N LYS A 2 7.28 3.99 -5.77
CA LYS A 2 5.97 4.58 -5.39
C LYS A 2 4.77 3.63 -5.58
N LEU A 3 5.00 2.31 -5.60
CA LEU A 3 3.92 1.33 -5.57
C LEU A 3 3.14 1.49 -4.27
N GLN A 4 1.84 1.40 -4.36
CA GLN A 4 0.93 1.57 -3.23
C GLN A 4 0.08 0.32 -3.03
N LEU A 5 -0.04 -0.12 -1.78
CA LEU A 5 -0.98 -1.14 -1.33
C LEU A 5 -2.02 -0.50 -0.43
N ALA A 6 -3.24 -1.01 -0.43
CA ALA A 6 -4.29 -0.57 0.47
C ALA A 6 -5.06 -1.78 1.01
N PHE A 7 -5.34 -1.77 2.29
CA PHE A 7 -6.05 -2.84 3.00
C PHE A 7 -7.21 -2.26 3.80
N LEU A 8 -8.37 -2.89 3.68
CA LEU A 8 -9.49 -2.63 4.57
C LEU A 8 -9.21 -3.26 5.94
N ARG A 9 -9.54 -2.54 6.99
CA ARG A 9 -9.42 -3.00 8.37
C ARG A 9 -10.77 -2.83 9.07
N GLU A 10 -11.14 -3.80 9.88
CA GLU A 10 -12.39 -3.74 10.67
C GLU A 10 -12.26 -2.83 11.90
N ALA A 11 -11.03 -2.68 12.41
CA ALA A 11 -10.72 -1.85 13.56
C ALA A 11 -9.52 -0.95 13.30
N ASN A 12 -9.47 0.18 13.99
CA ASN A 12 -8.32 1.08 13.96
C ASN A 12 -7.42 0.82 15.18
N ASP A 13 -6.80 -0.36 15.21
CA ASP A 13 -5.93 -0.83 16.28
C ASP A 13 -4.60 -1.34 15.74
N SER A 14 -3.64 -1.58 16.63
CA SER A 14 -2.31 -2.09 16.27
C SER A 14 -2.36 -3.54 15.79
N LYS A 15 -3.29 -4.35 16.30
CA LYS A 15 -3.43 -5.74 15.89
C LYS A 15 -3.79 -5.84 14.40
N SER A 16 -4.74 -5.05 13.91
CA SER A 16 -5.13 -5.06 12.51
C SER A 16 -3.98 -4.64 11.58
N VAL A 17 -3.05 -3.81 12.05
CA VAL A 17 -1.84 -3.47 11.31
C VAL A 17 -0.85 -4.63 11.30
N THR A 18 -0.56 -5.22 12.45
CA THR A 18 0.37 -6.37 12.51
C THR A 18 -0.14 -7.56 11.71
N ASP A 19 -1.45 -7.82 11.71
CA ASP A 19 -2.08 -8.88 10.89
C ASP A 19 -1.84 -8.65 9.38
N ILE A 20 -1.84 -7.40 8.91
CA ILE A 20 -1.50 -7.07 7.51
C ILE A 20 -0.03 -7.39 7.21
N PHE A 21 0.88 -7.04 8.10
CA PHE A 21 2.31 -7.36 7.92
C PHE A 21 2.56 -8.87 7.97
N ASP A 22 1.87 -9.61 8.83
CA ASP A 22 1.94 -11.07 8.89
C ASP A 22 1.43 -11.69 7.58
N HIS A 23 0.30 -11.22 7.08
CA HIS A 23 -0.25 -11.66 5.79
C HIS A 23 0.72 -11.39 4.63
N LEU A 24 1.31 -10.20 4.56
CA LEU A 24 2.31 -9.87 3.53
C LEU A 24 3.56 -10.74 3.66
N TYR A 25 3.98 -11.05 4.88
CA TYR A 25 5.13 -11.90 5.15
C TYR A 25 4.88 -13.35 4.70
N GLU A 26 3.71 -13.91 5.01
CA GLU A 26 3.31 -15.23 4.52
C GLU A 26 3.25 -15.29 2.99
N LEU A 27 2.72 -14.26 2.37
CA LEU A 27 2.54 -14.16 0.92
C LEU A 27 3.88 -14.08 0.17
N LEU A 28 4.82 -13.28 0.67
CA LEU A 28 6.08 -12.95 0.01
C LEU A 28 7.23 -13.88 0.39
N GLY A 29 7.19 -14.47 1.59
CA GLY A 29 8.31 -15.16 2.21
C GLY A 29 9.38 -14.18 2.74
N PHE A 30 10.32 -14.70 3.54
CA PHE A 30 11.34 -13.91 4.23
C PHE A 30 12.16 -13.04 3.27
N ASP A 31 12.71 -13.62 2.21
CA ASP A 31 13.64 -12.91 1.31
C ASP A 31 12.98 -11.74 0.58
N ASN A 32 11.78 -11.95 0.02
CA ASN A 32 11.06 -10.89 -0.67
C ASN A 32 10.54 -9.83 0.31
N PHE A 33 10.04 -10.26 1.47
CA PHE A 33 9.52 -9.32 2.47
C PHE A 33 10.65 -8.40 2.99
N THR A 34 11.79 -8.94 3.40
CA THR A 34 12.92 -8.16 3.90
C THR A 34 13.54 -7.25 2.84
N LYS A 35 13.50 -7.68 1.58
CA LYS A 35 13.93 -6.87 0.44
C LYS A 35 13.01 -5.68 0.19
N LEU A 36 11.70 -5.86 0.33
CA LEU A 36 10.70 -4.81 0.07
C LEU A 36 10.49 -3.88 1.26
N PHE A 37 10.53 -4.43 2.47
CA PHE A 37 10.26 -3.74 3.72
C PHE A 37 11.44 -3.79 4.70
N PRO A 38 12.67 -3.41 4.26
CA PRO A 38 13.84 -3.42 5.16
C PRO A 38 13.64 -2.45 6.32
N LEU A 39 12.89 -1.37 6.06
CA LEU A 39 12.45 -0.41 7.06
C LEU A 39 11.05 0.12 6.72
N CYS A 40 10.28 0.42 7.75
CA CYS A 40 8.97 1.03 7.66
C CYS A 40 8.98 2.38 8.38
N LEU A 41 8.47 3.42 7.72
CA LEU A 41 8.29 4.73 8.32
C LEU A 41 6.82 4.92 8.63
N ALA A 42 6.47 4.93 9.91
CA ALA A 42 5.11 5.09 10.39
C ALA A 42 4.85 6.52 10.91
N ASP A 43 3.60 6.89 11.01
CA ASP A 43 3.23 8.06 11.81
C ASP A 43 3.03 7.68 13.28
N ASN A 44 2.74 8.70 14.10
CA ASN A 44 2.50 8.51 15.53
C ASN A 44 1.04 8.11 15.84
N GLY A 45 0.35 7.49 14.89
CA GLY A 45 -1.00 6.97 15.09
C GLY A 45 -1.01 5.80 16.07
N THR A 46 -2.11 5.65 16.82
CA THR A 46 -2.26 4.58 17.81
C THR A 46 -2.24 3.19 17.17
N GLU A 47 -2.60 3.08 15.92
CA GLU A 47 -2.53 1.86 15.11
C GLU A 47 -1.09 1.36 14.89
N PHE A 48 -0.10 2.21 15.03
CA PHE A 48 1.33 1.85 14.93
C PHE A 48 2.01 1.73 16.30
N SER A 49 1.25 1.54 17.36
CA SER A 49 1.79 1.43 18.74
C SER A 49 2.47 0.11 19.06
N ASP A 50 2.43 -0.88 18.16
CA ASP A 50 3.13 -2.16 18.30
C ASP A 50 4.20 -2.33 17.21
N PRO A 51 5.35 -1.64 17.31
CA PRO A 51 6.44 -1.81 16.36
C PRO A 51 7.03 -3.22 16.39
N PHE A 52 7.06 -3.87 17.57
CA PHE A 52 7.60 -5.21 17.72
C PHE A 52 6.84 -6.23 16.87
N GLY A 53 5.51 -6.18 16.84
CA GLY A 53 4.68 -7.05 16.01
C GLY A 53 4.90 -6.84 14.49
N ILE A 54 5.37 -5.66 14.08
CA ILE A 54 5.77 -5.40 12.69
C ILE A 54 7.19 -5.91 12.41
N GLU A 55 8.14 -5.67 13.34
CA GLU A 55 9.55 -5.95 13.16
C GLU A 55 9.91 -7.43 13.25
N VAL A 56 9.17 -8.22 14.02
CA VAL A 56 9.50 -9.59 14.38
C VAL A 56 8.36 -10.52 13.96
N ASP A 57 8.70 -11.68 13.41
CA ASP A 57 7.72 -12.71 13.07
C ASP A 57 7.36 -13.59 14.30
N SER A 58 6.48 -14.55 14.10
CA SER A 58 6.02 -15.48 15.15
C SER A 58 7.14 -16.35 15.74
N ASP A 59 8.24 -16.54 15.02
CA ASP A 59 9.39 -17.34 15.42
C ASP A 59 10.51 -16.51 16.07
N GLY A 60 10.27 -15.21 16.24
CA GLY A 60 11.23 -14.27 16.82
C GLY A 60 12.30 -13.78 15.84
N VAL A 61 12.12 -13.99 14.54
CA VAL A 61 13.05 -13.53 13.50
C VAL A 61 12.74 -12.08 13.13
N ILE A 62 13.77 -11.26 13.10
CA ILE A 62 13.65 -9.87 12.68
C ILE A 62 13.45 -9.81 11.17
N ARG A 63 12.32 -9.23 10.74
CA ARG A 63 11.92 -9.11 9.34
C ARG A 63 11.89 -7.68 8.81
N SER A 64 11.86 -6.68 9.69
CA SER A 64 11.79 -5.25 9.32
C SER A 64 12.33 -4.38 10.46
N ARG A 65 12.37 -3.07 10.24
CA ARG A 65 12.61 -2.05 11.28
C ARG A 65 11.59 -0.94 11.16
N VAL A 66 11.03 -0.50 12.26
CA VAL A 66 10.03 0.57 12.31
C VAL A 66 10.65 1.84 12.83
N PHE A 67 10.45 2.93 12.10
CA PHE A 67 10.81 4.29 12.48
C PHE A 67 9.56 5.15 12.46
N TYR A 68 9.51 6.14 13.33
CA TYR A 68 8.39 7.09 13.39
C TYR A 68 8.79 8.44 12.81
N CYS A 69 7.86 9.06 12.08
CA CYS A 69 8.03 10.43 11.62
C CYS A 69 8.09 11.39 12.80
N ASP A 70 8.91 12.44 12.68
CA ASP A 70 8.89 13.53 13.65
C ASP A 70 7.53 14.23 13.67
N PRO A 71 7.02 14.59 14.84
CA PRO A 71 5.80 15.38 14.93
C PRO A 71 5.93 16.67 14.12
N SER A 72 4.92 17.01 13.35
CA SER A 72 4.86 18.27 12.57
C SER A 72 5.89 18.40 11.43
N SER A 73 6.42 17.28 10.90
CA SER A 73 7.34 17.28 9.75
C SER A 73 6.64 16.80 8.46
N PRO A 74 5.84 17.65 7.80
CA PRO A 74 5.05 17.27 6.63
C PRO A 74 5.89 16.76 5.45
N GLY A 75 7.13 17.25 5.31
CA GLY A 75 8.02 16.85 4.23
C GLY A 75 8.47 15.39 4.28
N GLN A 76 8.41 14.72 5.43
CA GLN A 76 8.78 13.31 5.58
C GLN A 76 7.75 12.36 4.93
N LYS A 77 6.52 12.83 4.73
CA LYS A 77 5.39 12.05 4.18
C LYS A 77 4.88 12.52 2.81
N GLY A 78 5.53 13.47 2.17
CA GLY A 78 5.04 14.07 0.93
C GLY A 78 4.65 13.05 -0.15
N ALA A 79 5.34 11.91 -0.23
CA ALA A 79 4.99 10.83 -1.15
C ALA A 79 3.68 10.12 -0.76
N CYS A 80 3.39 9.96 0.53
CA CYS A 80 2.14 9.37 1.00
C CYS A 80 0.96 10.32 0.79
N GLU A 81 1.15 11.61 1.00
CA GLU A 81 0.11 12.63 0.81
C GLU A 81 -0.35 12.70 -0.64
N ASN A 82 0.57 12.71 -1.59
CA ASN A 82 0.25 12.68 -3.02
C ASN A 82 -0.51 11.40 -3.41
N ASN A 83 -0.17 10.27 -2.82
CA ASN A 83 -0.87 9.00 -3.08
C ASN A 83 -2.30 9.01 -2.55
N HIS A 84 -2.56 9.65 -1.40
CA HIS A 84 -3.91 9.79 -0.86
C HIS A 84 -4.84 10.60 -1.78
N GLU A 85 -4.32 11.54 -2.57
CA GLU A 85 -5.12 12.28 -3.54
C GLU A 85 -5.74 11.36 -4.60
N PHE A 86 -4.99 10.37 -5.10
CA PHE A 86 -5.53 9.43 -6.07
C PHE A 86 -6.65 8.57 -5.49
N ILE A 87 -6.50 8.11 -4.25
CA ILE A 87 -7.56 7.39 -3.54
C ILE A 87 -8.81 8.27 -3.42
N ARG A 88 -8.64 9.55 -3.05
CA ARG A 88 -9.76 10.51 -2.87
C ARG A 88 -10.49 10.87 -4.17
N ARG A 89 -9.85 10.72 -5.32
CA ARG A 89 -10.53 10.88 -6.62
C ARG A 89 -11.53 9.75 -6.88
N ILE A 90 -11.28 8.56 -6.37
CA ILE A 90 -12.12 7.38 -6.55
C ILE A 90 -13.08 7.22 -5.37
N ILE A 91 -12.57 7.34 -4.14
CA ILE A 91 -13.33 7.29 -2.90
C ILE A 91 -13.26 8.68 -2.23
N PRO A 92 -14.30 9.52 -2.39
CA PRO A 92 -14.34 10.84 -1.76
C PRO A 92 -14.27 10.77 -0.24
N LYS A 93 -13.89 11.88 0.40
CA LYS A 93 -13.90 12.00 1.86
C LYS A 93 -15.30 11.70 2.42
N PHE A 94 -15.34 11.12 3.60
CA PHE A 94 -16.58 10.77 4.33
C PHE A 94 -17.42 9.67 3.68
N THR A 95 -16.88 8.96 2.68
CA THR A 95 -17.51 7.75 2.16
C THR A 95 -17.40 6.64 3.19
N ASP A 96 -18.48 5.91 3.42
CA ASP A 96 -18.47 4.70 4.25
C ASP A 96 -17.67 3.61 3.54
N LEU A 97 -16.53 3.25 4.12
CA LEU A 97 -15.66 2.20 3.58
C LEU A 97 -16.23 0.78 3.78
N GLY A 98 -17.16 0.62 4.71
CA GLY A 98 -17.80 -0.68 4.99
C GLY A 98 -18.62 -1.23 3.82
N GLN A 99 -18.96 -0.39 2.82
CA GLN A 99 -19.64 -0.82 1.61
C GLN A 99 -18.75 -1.53 0.59
N TYR A 100 -17.42 -1.47 0.75
CA TYR A 100 -16.46 -2.05 -0.19
C TYR A 100 -15.87 -3.35 0.33
N ALA A 101 -15.65 -4.30 -0.59
CA ALA A 101 -14.84 -5.48 -0.33
C ALA A 101 -13.35 -5.21 -0.65
N GLN A 102 -12.44 -6.02 -0.12
CA GLN A 102 -11.00 -5.91 -0.40
C GLN A 102 -10.71 -6.03 -1.91
N ALA A 103 -11.47 -6.84 -2.65
CA ALA A 103 -11.32 -6.99 -4.09
C ALA A 103 -11.54 -5.67 -4.86
N GLU A 104 -12.46 -4.83 -4.41
CA GLU A 104 -12.72 -3.51 -4.99
C GLU A 104 -11.59 -2.53 -4.67
N ILE A 105 -11.04 -2.59 -3.47
CA ILE A 105 -9.87 -1.82 -3.08
C ILE A 105 -8.65 -2.24 -3.91
N ASN A 106 -8.46 -3.53 -4.14
CA ASN A 106 -7.38 -4.04 -5.00
C ASN A 106 -7.53 -3.53 -6.44
N LEU A 107 -8.74 -3.57 -6.99
CA LEU A 107 -9.02 -3.00 -8.33
C LEU A 107 -8.67 -1.50 -8.38
N MET A 108 -9.06 -0.73 -7.39
CA MET A 108 -8.70 0.68 -7.28
C MET A 108 -7.18 0.87 -7.28
N MET A 109 -6.46 0.04 -6.54
CA MET A 109 -5.00 0.12 -6.46
C MET A 109 -4.33 -0.29 -7.78
N ASP A 110 -4.88 -1.25 -8.51
CA ASP A 110 -4.41 -1.62 -9.84
C ASP A 110 -4.46 -0.42 -10.80
N HIS A 111 -5.57 0.34 -10.80
CA HIS A 111 -5.70 1.56 -11.59
C HIS A 111 -4.72 2.66 -11.15
N ILE A 112 -4.60 2.90 -9.84
CA ILE A 112 -3.69 3.92 -9.30
C ILE A 112 -2.23 3.58 -9.60
N ASN A 113 -1.84 2.32 -9.42
CA ASN A 113 -0.47 1.86 -9.67
C ASN A 113 -0.11 1.79 -11.16
N SER A 114 -1.10 1.68 -12.03
CA SER A 114 -0.91 1.66 -13.48
C SER A 114 -0.87 3.05 -14.12
N TYR A 115 -1.26 4.09 -13.37
CA TYR A 115 -1.27 5.47 -13.87
C TYR A 115 0.14 6.05 -13.93
N GLY A 116 0.52 6.57 -15.12
CA GLY A 116 1.82 7.21 -15.34
C GLY A 116 2.02 8.48 -14.50
N ARG A 117 3.23 8.68 -14.00
CA ARG A 117 3.60 9.80 -13.12
C ARG A 117 4.71 10.62 -13.76
N PRO A 118 4.55 11.95 -13.90
CA PRO A 118 5.61 12.83 -14.43
C PRO A 118 6.93 12.69 -13.67
N GLU A 119 6.86 12.59 -12.35
CA GLU A 119 8.04 12.44 -11.49
C GLU A 119 8.75 11.06 -11.62
N LEU A 120 8.15 10.12 -12.33
CA LEU A 120 8.74 8.83 -12.69
C LEU A 120 9.12 8.76 -14.19
N GLY A 121 9.22 9.91 -14.85
CA GLY A 121 9.48 9.97 -16.31
C GLY A 121 8.31 9.37 -17.10
N ASP A 122 7.09 9.68 -16.71
CA ASP A 122 5.83 9.19 -17.26
C ASP A 122 5.60 7.67 -17.13
N LYS A 123 6.48 6.98 -16.42
CA LYS A 123 6.27 5.57 -16.05
C LYS A 123 5.26 5.47 -14.90
N SER A 124 4.56 4.34 -14.87
CA SER A 124 3.68 4.03 -13.74
C SER A 124 4.46 3.44 -12.56
N PRO A 125 3.92 3.53 -11.32
CA PRO A 125 4.46 2.80 -10.19
C PRO A 125 4.60 1.30 -10.43
N TYR A 126 3.65 0.69 -11.15
CA TYR A 126 3.70 -0.71 -11.56
C TYR A 126 4.97 -1.00 -12.41
N GLU A 127 5.19 -0.22 -13.48
CA GLU A 127 6.34 -0.39 -14.39
C GLU A 127 7.67 -0.19 -13.66
N MET A 128 7.75 0.80 -12.78
CA MET A 128 8.96 1.04 -11.99
C MET A 128 9.21 -0.10 -11.00
N PHE A 129 8.17 -0.62 -10.36
CA PHE A 129 8.32 -1.75 -9.45
C PHE A 129 8.73 -3.02 -10.20
N GLU A 130 8.09 -3.32 -11.33
CA GLU A 130 8.43 -4.47 -12.18
C GLU A 130 9.90 -4.41 -12.61
N PHE A 131 10.40 -3.23 -12.97
CA PHE A 131 11.79 -3.03 -13.36
C PHE A 131 12.79 -3.33 -12.25
N TYR A 132 12.48 -2.89 -10.99
CA TYR A 132 13.40 -3.07 -9.86
C TYR A 132 13.28 -4.42 -9.16
N TYR A 133 12.09 -4.99 -9.10
CA TYR A 133 11.78 -6.15 -8.26
C TYR A 133 11.25 -7.36 -9.02
N GLY A 134 10.87 -7.18 -10.28
CA GLY A 134 10.34 -8.24 -11.13
C GLY A 134 8.83 -8.41 -11.03
N LYS A 135 8.26 -9.04 -12.06
CA LYS A 135 6.83 -9.30 -12.17
C LYS A 135 6.33 -10.34 -11.15
N GLU A 136 7.18 -11.30 -10.78
CA GLU A 136 6.80 -12.39 -9.86
C GLU A 136 6.31 -11.86 -8.51
N ILE A 137 6.93 -10.81 -7.99
CA ILE A 137 6.52 -10.19 -6.72
C ILE A 137 5.17 -9.46 -6.88
N LEU A 138 4.93 -8.79 -8.01
CA LEU A 138 3.63 -8.17 -8.32
C LEU A 138 2.52 -9.22 -8.39
N ASP A 139 2.79 -10.37 -9.01
CA ASP A 139 1.84 -11.48 -9.09
C ASP A 139 1.54 -12.07 -7.70
N LEU A 140 2.56 -12.22 -6.83
CA LEU A 140 2.37 -12.64 -5.44
C LEU A 140 1.51 -11.64 -4.65
N LEU A 141 1.70 -10.34 -4.87
CA LEU A 141 0.91 -9.28 -4.25
C LEU A 141 -0.51 -9.14 -4.85
N GLY A 142 -0.81 -9.87 -5.93
CA GLY A 142 -2.09 -9.80 -6.61
C GLY A 142 -2.33 -8.46 -7.32
N ILE A 143 -1.27 -7.78 -7.77
CA ILE A 143 -1.34 -6.49 -8.45
C ILE A 143 -1.30 -6.70 -9.96
N HIS A 144 -2.28 -6.13 -10.66
CA HIS A 144 -2.43 -6.26 -12.10
C HIS A 144 -2.19 -4.93 -12.81
N LYS A 145 -1.60 -5.02 -14.02
CA LYS A 145 -1.44 -3.85 -14.87
C LYS A 145 -2.72 -3.55 -15.63
N ILE A 146 -3.20 -2.32 -15.53
CA ILE A 146 -4.32 -1.82 -16.33
C ILE A 146 -3.76 -1.09 -17.56
N PRO A 147 -4.24 -1.39 -18.78
CA PRO A 147 -3.86 -0.65 -19.98
C PRO A 147 -4.14 0.85 -19.83
N ALA A 148 -3.29 1.70 -20.37
CA ALA A 148 -3.37 3.15 -20.18
C ALA A 148 -4.71 3.75 -20.61
N ASN A 149 -5.32 3.23 -21.67
CA ASN A 149 -6.62 3.67 -22.18
C ASN A 149 -7.83 3.16 -21.36
N GLU A 150 -7.62 2.25 -20.42
CA GLU A 150 -8.65 1.68 -19.55
C GLU A 150 -8.58 2.21 -18.13
N ILE A 151 -7.59 3.04 -17.80
CA ILE A 151 -7.42 3.59 -16.45
C ILE A 151 -8.56 4.54 -16.10
N ILE A 152 -9.23 4.27 -14.99
CA ILE A 152 -10.31 5.10 -14.44
C ILE A 152 -9.91 5.55 -13.03
N LEU A 153 -9.78 6.87 -12.84
CA LEU A 153 -9.48 7.50 -11.53
C LEU A 153 -10.65 8.38 -11.09
N LYS A 154 -11.83 7.80 -11.08
CA LYS A 154 -13.10 8.47 -10.75
C LYS A 154 -13.99 7.52 -9.95
N PRO A 155 -15.01 8.04 -9.21
CA PRO A 155 -15.91 7.21 -8.40
C PRO A 155 -16.66 6.13 -9.20
N GLU A 156 -16.83 6.33 -10.51
CA GLU A 156 -17.51 5.35 -11.39
C GLU A 156 -16.81 3.98 -11.42
N LEU A 157 -15.49 3.93 -11.11
CA LEU A 157 -14.73 2.68 -11.05
C LEU A 157 -15.34 1.67 -10.08
N LEU A 158 -15.82 2.14 -8.93
CA LEU A 158 -16.31 1.30 -7.82
C LEU A 158 -17.86 1.38 -7.67
N LYS A 159 -18.56 2.04 -8.58
CA LYS A 159 -20.02 2.04 -8.55
C LYS A 159 -20.54 0.67 -8.98
N HIS A 160 -21.24 0.02 -8.06
CA HIS A 160 -22.02 -1.15 -8.40
C HIS A 160 -23.08 -0.76 -9.44
N LYS A 161 -23.13 -1.53 -10.53
CA LYS A 161 -24.22 -1.41 -11.51
C LYS A 161 -25.50 -2.00 -10.96
#